data_51db297c015ff2f9ff2a874f6a36bab3
#
_entry.id   51db297c015ff2f9ff2a874f6a36bab3
#
_cell.length_a   1.000
_cell.length_b   1.000
_cell.length_c   1.000
_cell.angle_alpha   90.00
_cell.angle_beta   90.00
_cell.angle_gamma   90.00
#
_symmetry.space_group_name_H-M   'P 1'
#
loop_
_entity.id
_entity.type
_entity.pdbx_description
1 polymer ?
#
loop_
_entity_poly.entity_id
_entity_poly.type
_entity_poly.pdbx_seq_one_letter_code
_entity_poly.pdbx_strand_id
1 'polypeptide(L)'
;IAQKSNIPSKKIILDPAIGFFRKTGQGQFFTKIKSDWLTRDLSIIKNLNSLNQNFPILISVSNKSFIGNILGKKIPSDRLFGSIAAETISVINGANIVRTHNVGATKDAIKIASKFLK
;
A
#
# COMPACT_ATOMS: atom_id res chain seq x y z
N ILE A 1 1.65 20.85 -1.91
CA ILE A 1 0.33 21.37 -2.34
C ILE A 1 -0.54 21.61 -1.08
N ALA A 2 -0.88 20.61 -0.29
CA ALA A 2 -1.78 20.72 0.87
C ALA A 2 -1.38 21.84 1.85
N GLN A 3 -0.11 21.92 2.23
CA GLN A 3 0.40 22.97 3.11
C GLN A 3 0.31 24.38 2.49
N LYS A 4 0.52 24.49 1.16
CA LYS A 4 0.32 25.76 0.44
C LYS A 4 -1.14 26.19 0.38
N SER A 5 -2.07 25.24 0.59
CA SER A 5 -3.51 25.48 0.66
C SER A 5 -4.02 25.65 2.11
N ASN A 6 -3.12 25.95 3.05
CA ASN A 6 -3.43 26.15 4.48
C ASN A 6 -4.10 24.95 5.17
N ILE A 7 -3.90 23.72 4.66
CA ILE A 7 -4.38 22.52 5.33
C ILE A 7 -3.43 22.20 6.48
N PRO A 8 -3.91 22.14 7.73
CA PRO A 8 -3.08 21.82 8.88
C PRO A 8 -2.41 20.44 8.72
N SER A 9 -1.12 20.32 9.03
CA SER A 9 -0.34 19.09 8.91
C SER A 9 -1.00 17.90 9.60
N LYS A 10 -1.64 18.10 10.75
CA LYS A 10 -2.39 17.06 11.48
C LYS A 10 -3.60 16.49 10.74
N LYS A 11 -4.04 17.11 9.64
CA LYS A 11 -5.15 16.64 8.78
C LYS A 11 -4.66 15.97 7.50
N ILE A 12 -3.35 15.77 7.34
CA ILE A 12 -2.76 15.19 6.13
C ILE A 12 -2.39 13.74 6.40
N ILE A 13 -2.82 12.85 5.50
CA ILE A 13 -2.45 11.43 5.43
C ILE A 13 -1.87 11.19 4.04
N LEU A 14 -0.77 10.47 3.95
CA LEU A 14 -0.15 10.12 2.67
C LEU A 14 -0.64 8.75 2.19
N ASP A 15 -1.08 8.68 0.93
CA ASP A 15 -1.41 7.43 0.23
C ASP A 15 -0.50 7.32 -1.00
N PRO A 16 0.38 6.31 -1.09
CA PRO A 16 1.29 6.12 -2.22
C PRO A 16 0.59 5.58 -3.47
N ALA A 17 -0.73 5.45 -3.48
CA ALA A 17 -1.54 5.06 -4.63
C ALA A 17 -1.13 3.73 -5.29
N ILE A 18 -0.82 2.71 -4.48
CA ILE A 18 -0.50 1.36 -4.98
C ILE A 18 -1.60 0.84 -5.90
N GLY A 19 -1.20 0.34 -7.07
CA GLY A 19 -2.11 -0.25 -8.05
C GLY A 19 -2.76 0.73 -9.02
N PHE A 20 -2.50 2.03 -8.92
CA PHE A 20 -3.11 3.03 -9.82
C PHE A 20 -2.30 3.27 -11.10
N PHE A 21 -1.02 2.99 -11.10
CA PHE A 21 -0.14 3.24 -12.25
C PHE A 21 -0.01 1.98 -13.10
N ARG A 22 -0.73 1.90 -14.21
CA ARG A 22 -0.72 0.78 -15.17
C ARG A 22 -0.41 1.28 -16.58
N LYS A 23 0.28 0.44 -17.38
CA LYS A 23 0.62 0.78 -18.78
C LYS A 23 -0.62 1.06 -19.65
N THR A 24 -1.72 0.40 -19.35
CA THR A 24 -2.95 0.43 -20.14
C THR A 24 -4.01 1.38 -19.60
N GLY A 25 -3.73 2.10 -18.51
CA GLY A 25 -4.66 3.07 -17.95
C GLY A 25 -4.69 4.33 -18.78
N GLN A 26 -5.85 4.73 -19.28
CA GLN A 26 -6.07 6.03 -19.94
C GLN A 26 -6.08 7.21 -18.95
N GLY A 27 -5.37 7.11 -17.82
CA GLY A 27 -5.32 8.15 -16.80
C GLY A 27 -4.09 9.04 -16.93
N GLN A 28 -4.24 10.30 -16.58
CA GLN A 28 -3.17 11.32 -16.53
C GLN A 28 -2.10 11.06 -15.46
N PHE A 29 -2.11 9.91 -14.83
CA PHE A 29 -1.19 9.55 -13.76
C PHE A 29 0.09 8.92 -14.33
N PHE A 30 0.93 9.77 -14.89
CA PHE A 30 2.24 9.34 -15.36
C PHE A 30 3.24 9.36 -14.21
N THR A 31 3.90 8.23 -14.00
CA THR A 31 5.12 8.22 -13.22
C THR A 31 6.30 8.57 -14.13
N LYS A 32 7.19 9.43 -13.65
CA LYS A 32 8.48 9.69 -14.30
C LYS A 32 9.48 8.56 -14.09
N ILE A 33 9.13 7.59 -13.24
CA ILE A 33 9.99 6.45 -12.93
C ILE A 33 9.90 5.45 -14.09
N LYS A 34 11.03 5.19 -14.74
CA LYS A 34 11.17 4.15 -15.77
C LYS A 34 11.26 2.77 -15.09
N SER A 35 10.14 2.22 -14.67
CA SER A 35 10.05 0.90 -14.10
C SER A 35 8.74 0.25 -14.54
N ASP A 36 8.72 -1.08 -14.61
CA ASP A 36 7.45 -1.78 -14.76
C ASP A 36 6.58 -1.56 -13.51
N TRP A 37 5.27 -1.71 -13.70
CA TRP A 37 4.31 -1.38 -12.65
C TRP A 37 4.41 -2.29 -11.41
N LEU A 38 4.79 -3.56 -11.61
CA LEU A 38 4.93 -4.54 -10.51
C LEU A 38 6.13 -4.19 -9.64
N THR A 39 7.30 -4.04 -10.26
CA THR A 39 8.54 -3.64 -9.58
C THR A 39 8.36 -2.35 -8.81
N ARG A 40 7.65 -1.37 -9.40
CA ARG A 40 7.38 -0.10 -8.73
C ARG A 40 6.47 -0.28 -7.51
N ASP A 41 5.33 -0.99 -7.63
CA ASP A 41 4.41 -1.21 -6.51
C ASP A 41 5.13 -1.91 -5.35
N LEU A 42 5.93 -2.94 -5.65
CA LEU A 42 6.74 -3.66 -4.65
C LEU A 42 7.82 -2.78 -4.02
N SER A 43 8.51 -1.96 -4.84
CA SER A 43 9.53 -1.03 -4.34
C SER A 43 8.95 0.01 -3.40
N ILE A 44 7.75 0.55 -3.68
CA ILE A 44 7.07 1.49 -2.79
C ILE A 44 6.73 0.81 -1.45
N ILE A 45 6.14 -0.39 -1.49
CA ILE A 45 5.80 -1.14 -0.26
C ILE A 45 7.05 -1.44 0.56
N LYS A 46 8.14 -1.83 -0.09
CA LYS A 46 9.42 -2.13 0.56
C LYS A 46 10.01 -0.91 1.27
N ASN A 47 9.81 0.28 0.72
CA ASN A 47 10.46 1.51 1.17
C ASN A 47 9.47 2.52 1.78
N LEU A 48 8.35 2.09 2.37
CA LEU A 48 7.35 3.00 2.94
C LEU A 48 7.93 3.95 3.98
N ASN A 49 8.87 3.48 4.80
CA ASN A 49 9.54 4.32 5.79
C ASN A 49 10.23 5.56 5.18
N SER A 50 10.70 5.48 3.93
CA SER A 50 11.31 6.62 3.25
C SER A 50 10.31 7.70 2.83
N LEU A 51 9.01 7.36 2.80
CA LEU A 51 7.94 8.30 2.51
C LEU A 51 7.46 9.04 3.76
N ASN A 52 7.88 8.60 4.94
CA ASN A 52 7.47 9.20 6.21
C ASN A 52 8.14 10.56 6.42
N GLN A 53 7.46 11.62 5.99
CA GLN A 53 7.83 13.03 6.20
C GLN A 53 7.00 13.65 7.34
N ASN A 54 6.87 12.96 8.47
CA ASN A 54 6.04 13.36 9.61
C ASN A 54 4.52 13.30 9.36
N PHE A 55 4.08 12.52 8.37
CA PHE A 55 2.67 12.27 8.10
C PHE A 55 2.36 10.78 8.20
N PRO A 56 1.20 10.39 8.73
CA PRO A 56 0.79 8.99 8.70
C PRO A 56 0.64 8.48 7.26
N ILE A 57 1.06 7.26 7.03
CA ILE A 57 0.96 6.58 5.73
C ILE A 57 -0.23 5.63 5.78
N LEU A 58 -1.18 5.83 4.85
CA LEU A 58 -2.25 4.88 4.57
C LEU A 58 -1.84 3.97 3.43
N ILE A 59 -2.07 2.67 3.58
CA ILE A 59 -1.83 1.69 2.53
C ILE A 59 -3.13 0.95 2.16
N SER A 60 -3.34 0.75 0.88
CA SER A 60 -4.46 -0.02 0.34
C SER A 60 -3.96 -1.04 -0.68
N VAL A 61 -3.58 -2.23 -0.21
CA VAL A 61 -3.00 -3.31 -1.04
C VAL A 61 -3.92 -4.51 -1.20
N SER A 62 -5.00 -4.59 -0.41
CA SER A 62 -5.95 -5.69 -0.42
C SER A 62 -6.50 -5.97 -1.82
N ASN A 63 -6.46 -7.22 -2.25
CA ASN A 63 -6.95 -7.73 -3.53
C ASN A 63 -6.33 -7.07 -4.79
N LYS A 64 -5.25 -6.32 -4.64
CA LYS A 64 -4.60 -5.62 -5.75
C LYS A 64 -4.00 -6.56 -6.79
N SER A 65 -3.87 -6.05 -8.01
CA SER A 65 -3.43 -6.83 -9.17
C SER A 65 -2.01 -7.36 -9.07
N PHE A 66 -1.11 -6.70 -8.32
CA PHE A 66 0.24 -7.22 -8.11
C PHE A 66 0.23 -8.56 -7.35
N ILE A 67 -0.68 -8.73 -6.37
CA ILE A 67 -0.87 -10.00 -5.67
C ILE A 67 -1.36 -11.07 -6.64
N GLY A 68 -2.36 -10.73 -7.45
CA GLY A 68 -2.88 -11.63 -8.48
C GLY A 68 -1.84 -12.05 -9.50
N ASN A 69 -0.96 -11.13 -9.89
CA ASN A 69 0.14 -11.40 -10.82
C ASN A 69 1.16 -12.38 -10.22
N ILE A 70 1.60 -12.12 -8.99
CA ILE A 70 2.60 -12.97 -8.30
C ILE A 70 2.05 -14.37 -8.04
N LEU A 71 0.79 -14.49 -7.63
CA LEU A 71 0.18 -15.76 -7.24
C LEU A 71 -0.53 -16.49 -8.39
N GLY A 72 -0.59 -15.93 -9.59
CA GLY A 72 -1.37 -16.47 -10.70
C GLY A 72 -2.89 -16.44 -10.47
N LYS A 73 -3.39 -15.58 -9.55
CA LYS A 73 -4.81 -15.50 -9.16
C LYS A 73 -5.52 -14.38 -9.89
N LYS A 74 -6.34 -14.72 -10.87
CA LYS A 74 -7.10 -13.75 -11.67
C LYS A 74 -8.23 -13.12 -10.88
N ILE A 75 -8.96 -13.91 -10.07
CA ILE A 75 -10.12 -13.48 -9.31
C ILE A 75 -9.66 -12.76 -8.03
N PRO A 76 -10.12 -11.51 -7.78
CA PRO A 76 -9.68 -10.75 -6.60
C PRO A 76 -9.98 -11.41 -5.25
N SER A 77 -11.13 -12.09 -5.10
CA SER A 77 -11.52 -12.80 -3.87
C SER A 77 -10.56 -13.92 -3.49
N ASP A 78 -9.82 -14.49 -4.45
CA ASP A 78 -8.89 -15.58 -4.19
C ASP A 78 -7.54 -15.10 -3.61
N ARG A 79 -7.38 -13.78 -3.47
CA ARG A 79 -6.12 -13.14 -3.06
C ARG A 79 -6.04 -12.87 -1.55
N LEU A 80 -6.90 -13.49 -0.74
CA LEU A 80 -6.99 -13.21 0.70
C LEU A 80 -5.64 -13.33 1.41
N PHE A 81 -4.99 -14.49 1.34
CA PHE A 81 -3.72 -14.72 2.04
C PHE A 81 -2.58 -13.82 1.53
N GLY A 82 -2.54 -13.57 0.22
CA GLY A 82 -1.60 -12.62 -0.36
C GLY A 82 -1.86 -11.18 0.09
N SER A 83 -3.14 -10.81 0.25
CA SER A 83 -3.53 -9.50 0.77
C SER A 83 -3.06 -9.32 2.21
N ILE A 84 -3.34 -10.30 3.08
CA ILE A 84 -2.91 -10.27 4.49
C ILE A 84 -1.38 -10.18 4.60
N ALA A 85 -0.66 -10.97 3.80
CA ALA A 85 0.80 -10.91 3.78
C ALA A 85 1.32 -9.53 3.35
N ALA A 86 0.78 -8.96 2.27
CA ALA A 86 1.18 -7.64 1.78
C ALA A 86 0.83 -6.51 2.77
N GLU A 87 -0.32 -6.58 3.43
CA GLU A 87 -0.76 -5.65 4.46
C GLU A 87 0.17 -5.70 5.68
N THR A 88 0.49 -6.91 6.15
CA THR A 88 1.40 -7.13 7.27
C THR A 88 2.80 -6.59 6.97
N ILE A 89 3.36 -6.89 5.80
CA ILE A 89 4.65 -6.37 5.35
C ILE A 89 4.61 -4.84 5.26
N SER A 90 3.50 -4.27 4.79
CA SER A 90 3.35 -2.81 4.72
C SER A 90 3.40 -2.16 6.09
N VAL A 91 2.77 -2.76 7.11
CA VAL A 91 2.84 -2.27 8.50
C VAL A 91 4.26 -2.38 9.05
N ILE A 92 4.95 -3.50 8.82
CA ILE A 92 6.35 -3.68 9.20
C ILE A 92 7.24 -2.59 8.57
N ASN A 93 6.94 -2.21 7.33
CA ASN A 93 7.68 -1.21 6.58
C ASN A 93 7.21 0.23 6.83
N GLY A 94 6.32 0.47 7.81
CA GLY A 94 5.99 1.82 8.27
C GLY A 94 4.61 2.35 7.91
N ALA A 95 3.70 1.54 7.39
CA ALA A 95 2.31 1.95 7.24
C ALA A 95 1.63 2.12 8.61
N ASN A 96 0.90 3.22 8.78
CA ASN A 96 0.18 3.53 10.02
C ASN A 96 -1.30 3.16 9.93
N ILE A 97 -1.85 3.16 8.72
CA ILE A 97 -3.27 2.91 8.45
C ILE A 97 -3.35 1.89 7.32
N VAL A 98 -4.16 0.85 7.51
CA VAL A 98 -4.42 -0.17 6.48
C VAL A 98 -5.89 -0.14 6.09
N ARG A 99 -6.15 0.08 4.80
CA ARG A 99 -7.48 -0.10 4.22
C ARG A 99 -7.57 -1.50 3.61
N THR A 100 -8.46 -2.32 4.15
CA THR A 100 -8.59 -3.74 3.77
C THR A 100 -10.04 -4.14 3.47
N HIS A 101 -10.22 -5.27 2.77
CA HIS A 101 -11.52 -5.92 2.57
C HIS A 101 -11.83 -6.97 3.65
N ASN A 102 -10.82 -7.42 4.40
CA ASN A 102 -10.94 -8.50 5.40
C ASN A 102 -10.44 -8.03 6.77
N VAL A 103 -11.22 -7.15 7.41
CA VAL A 103 -10.81 -6.45 8.64
C VAL A 103 -10.40 -7.43 9.76
N GLY A 104 -11.15 -8.50 9.99
CA GLY A 104 -10.86 -9.49 11.04
C GLY A 104 -9.48 -10.14 10.83
N ALA A 105 -9.27 -10.75 9.66
CA ALA A 105 -8.03 -11.45 9.35
C ALA A 105 -6.82 -10.51 9.33
N THR A 106 -6.98 -9.31 8.76
CA THR A 106 -5.93 -8.28 8.74
C THR A 106 -5.57 -7.82 10.16
N LYS A 107 -6.57 -7.57 11.01
CA LYS A 107 -6.35 -7.17 12.40
C LYS A 107 -5.57 -8.23 13.20
N ASP A 108 -5.92 -9.49 13.04
CA ASP A 108 -5.24 -10.59 13.73
C ASP A 108 -3.78 -10.72 13.26
N ALA A 109 -3.54 -10.66 11.95
CA ALA A 109 -2.19 -10.72 11.39
C ALA A 109 -1.33 -9.56 11.88
N ILE A 110 -1.86 -8.32 11.86
CA ILE A 110 -1.13 -7.13 12.33
C ILE A 110 -0.88 -7.21 13.84
N LYS A 111 -1.83 -7.71 14.63
CA LYS A 111 -1.68 -7.91 16.08
C LYS A 111 -0.52 -8.86 16.38
N ILE A 112 -0.38 -9.94 15.64
CA ILE A 112 0.76 -10.86 15.76
C ILE A 112 2.05 -10.16 15.33
N ALA A 113 2.08 -9.55 14.14
CA ALA A 113 3.27 -8.86 13.63
C ALA A 113 3.80 -7.78 14.59
N SER A 114 2.90 -7.02 15.24
CA SER A 114 3.26 -5.97 16.19
C SER A 114 4.05 -6.47 17.42
N LYS A 115 4.01 -7.78 17.71
CA LYS A 115 4.81 -8.38 18.79
C LYS A 115 6.28 -8.57 18.42
N PHE A 116 6.59 -8.52 17.13
CA PHE A 116 7.95 -8.61 16.61
C PHE A 116 8.54 -7.23 16.26
N LEU A 117 7.70 -6.20 16.20
CA LEU A 117 8.13 -4.81 16.02
C LEU A 117 8.42 -4.21 17.40
N LYS A 118 9.68 -4.00 17.71
CA LYS A 118 10.12 -3.27 18.90
C LYS A 118 10.59 -1.88 18.54
#